data_c1dc6f38c2eefee1a20135e317257bee
#
_entry.id   c1dc6f38c2eefee1a20135e317257bee
#
_cell.length_a   1.000
_cell.length_b   1.000
_cell.length_c   1.000
_cell.angle_alpha   90.00
_cell.angle_beta   90.00
_cell.angle_gamma   90.00
#
_symmetry.space_group_name_H-M   'P 1'
#
loop_
_entity.id
_entity.type
_entity.pdbx_description
1 polymer ?
#
loop_
_entity_poly.entity_id
_entity_poly.type
_entity_poly.pdbx_seq_one_letter_code
_entity_poly.pdbx_strand_id
1 'polypeptide(L)'
;LGNMAGEIDQAFHYDYVIVHQDWNDVPDALEIAVTYLNIYFYGLPFLFLYNILSSLFNALGKSRIPLYFLIFSSLLNVVLDWYFVAVLHRGVPGAAYATFLAQGLSAVLSFGVFLLELRRIPELSNGLFRFGELRAMTRVALPSILQQSTVSIGMMLVQSVVNGFGTQILAGFSAAARIESLCIVPMAAISNALSSYTAQNIGAEKPERVPQGYRAANRMIVLISVLLCVLLELFRTPIIAMFLDAAPSPETVATGEHYLQFIGFFFCFIGFKMAVDGILRGAGDVKMFTIANLVNLAIRVLLSWLCAPLWGVEIVWYAVPVGWLANFVISFAHYRTGKWKEKRIA
;
A
#
# COMPACT_ATOMS: atom_id res chain seq x y z
N LEU A 1 24.62 -23.12 12.23
CA LEU A 1 24.27 -21.68 12.30
C LEU A 1 25.25 -20.81 11.50
N GLY A 2 26.57 -21.15 11.47
CA GLY A 2 27.56 -20.40 10.69
C GLY A 2 27.41 -20.55 9.17
N ASN A 3 27.03 -21.73 8.66
CA ASN A 3 26.80 -21.94 7.23
C ASN A 3 25.52 -21.31 6.73
N MET A 4 24.46 -21.28 7.55
CA MET A 4 23.17 -20.67 7.19
C MET A 4 23.27 -19.14 7.00
N ALA A 5 24.08 -18.46 7.80
CA ALA A 5 24.31 -17.03 7.64
C ALA A 5 25.06 -16.71 6.32
N GLY A 6 26.01 -17.55 5.92
CA GLY A 6 26.74 -17.41 4.65
C GLY A 6 25.89 -17.72 3.42
N GLU A 7 24.96 -18.68 3.52
CA GLU A 7 24.05 -19.02 2.41
C GLU A 7 22.93 -18.00 2.24
N ILE A 8 22.47 -17.41 3.36
CA ILE A 8 21.53 -16.29 3.33
C ILE A 8 22.23 -15.05 2.74
N ASP A 9 23.46 -14.78 3.13
CA ASP A 9 24.26 -13.67 2.59
C ASP A 9 24.51 -13.84 1.08
N GLN A 10 24.78 -15.08 0.60
CA GLN A 10 24.86 -15.35 -0.82
C GLN A 10 23.54 -15.16 -1.57
N ALA A 11 22.41 -15.54 -0.99
CA ALA A 11 21.10 -15.34 -1.60
C ALA A 11 20.76 -13.84 -1.69
N PHE A 12 21.04 -13.07 -0.62
CA PHE A 12 20.91 -11.62 -0.64
C PHE A 12 21.94 -10.96 -1.57
N HIS A 13 23.13 -11.54 -1.71
CA HIS A 13 24.15 -11.04 -2.63
C HIS A 13 23.75 -11.25 -4.10
N TYR A 14 22.98 -12.27 -4.44
CA TYR A 14 22.41 -12.46 -5.77
C TYR A 14 21.36 -11.39 -6.11
N ASP A 15 20.49 -11.03 -5.17
CA ASP A 15 19.54 -9.91 -5.36
C ASP A 15 20.29 -8.56 -5.47
N TYR A 16 21.43 -8.43 -4.80
CA TYR A 16 22.28 -7.24 -4.81
C TYR A 16 23.05 -7.09 -6.13
N VAL A 17 23.54 -8.18 -6.69
CA VAL A 17 24.29 -8.22 -7.95
C VAL A 17 23.41 -7.84 -9.14
N ILE A 18 22.12 -8.17 -9.12
CA ILE A 18 21.16 -7.80 -10.19
C ILE A 18 20.96 -6.27 -10.28
N VAL A 19 21.16 -5.54 -9.18
CA VAL A 19 20.94 -4.08 -9.14
C VAL A 19 22.20 -3.28 -9.47
N HIS A 20 23.38 -3.87 -9.34
CA HIS A 20 24.68 -3.14 -9.40
C HIS A 20 25.66 -3.62 -10.45
N GLN A 21 25.36 -4.69 -11.21
CA GLN A 21 26.24 -5.16 -12.27
C GLN A 21 26.13 -4.27 -13.52
N ASP A 22 27.28 -3.93 -14.11
CA ASP A 22 27.38 -3.20 -15.36
C ASP A 22 26.48 -3.83 -16.43
N TRP A 23 25.81 -3.01 -17.19
CA TRP A 23 24.87 -3.39 -18.27
C TRP A 23 25.42 -4.38 -19.31
N ASN A 24 26.66 -4.80 -19.20
CA ASN A 24 27.30 -5.79 -20.05
C ASN A 24 26.92 -7.25 -19.70
N ASP A 25 26.38 -7.51 -18.49
CA ASP A 25 25.90 -8.84 -18.03
C ASP A 25 24.36 -8.98 -18.13
N VAL A 26 23.72 -8.10 -18.87
CA VAL A 26 22.27 -8.00 -19.07
C VAL A 26 21.56 -9.29 -19.51
N PRO A 27 22.14 -10.19 -20.38
CA PRO A 27 21.41 -11.36 -20.86
C PRO A 27 20.94 -12.29 -19.74
N ASP A 28 21.79 -12.60 -18.78
CA ASP A 28 21.47 -13.55 -17.70
C ASP A 28 20.49 -12.96 -16.68
N ALA A 29 20.68 -11.70 -16.32
CA ALA A 29 19.76 -10.99 -15.42
C ALA A 29 18.35 -10.83 -16.03
N LEU A 30 18.26 -10.58 -17.34
CA LEU A 30 17.01 -10.47 -18.06
C LEU A 30 16.26 -11.82 -18.09
N GLU A 31 16.96 -12.92 -18.34
CA GLU A 31 16.35 -14.26 -18.38
C GLU A 31 15.79 -14.66 -17.00
N ILE A 32 16.54 -14.39 -15.94
CA ILE A 32 16.09 -14.62 -14.56
C ILE A 32 14.88 -13.76 -14.22
N ALA A 33 14.90 -12.48 -14.59
CA ALA A 33 13.77 -11.57 -14.36
C ALA A 33 12.52 -12.01 -15.13
N VAL A 34 12.66 -12.41 -16.38
CA VAL A 34 11.55 -12.94 -17.20
C VAL A 34 10.98 -14.21 -16.59
N THR A 35 11.83 -15.11 -16.12
CA THR A 35 11.40 -16.35 -15.45
C THR A 35 10.64 -16.05 -14.16
N TYR A 36 11.15 -15.14 -13.34
CA TYR A 36 10.46 -14.67 -12.13
C TYR A 36 9.09 -14.08 -12.45
N LEU A 37 9.03 -13.16 -13.41
CA LEU A 37 7.79 -12.49 -13.80
C LEU A 37 6.76 -13.47 -14.37
N ASN A 38 7.18 -14.46 -15.16
CA ASN A 38 6.29 -15.49 -15.69
C ASN A 38 5.64 -16.28 -14.56
N ILE A 39 6.42 -16.74 -13.57
CA ILE A 39 5.89 -17.46 -12.40
C ILE A 39 4.95 -16.55 -11.59
N TYR A 40 5.33 -15.29 -11.39
CA TYR A 40 4.51 -14.30 -10.70
C TYR A 40 3.17 -14.06 -11.40
N PHE A 41 3.17 -13.95 -12.74
CA PHE A 41 1.94 -13.79 -13.52
C PHE A 41 1.00 -15.00 -13.39
N TYR A 42 1.51 -16.22 -13.31
CA TYR A 42 0.69 -17.39 -12.98
C TYR A 42 0.09 -17.32 -11.57
N GLY A 43 0.71 -16.59 -10.66
CA GLY A 43 0.21 -16.34 -9.30
C GLY A 43 -0.90 -15.28 -9.20
N LEU A 44 -1.03 -14.38 -10.19
CA LEU A 44 -2.00 -13.29 -10.15
C LEU A 44 -3.45 -13.73 -9.91
N PRO A 45 -3.98 -14.80 -10.52
CA PRO A 45 -5.34 -15.25 -10.23
C PRO A 45 -5.56 -15.58 -8.75
N PHE A 46 -4.58 -16.19 -8.07
CA PHE A 46 -4.66 -16.50 -6.65
C PHE A 46 -4.56 -15.24 -5.79
N LEU A 47 -3.70 -14.30 -6.17
CA LEU A 47 -3.60 -12.99 -5.51
C LEU A 47 -4.94 -12.23 -5.59
N PHE A 48 -5.55 -12.18 -6.77
CA PHE A 48 -6.86 -11.56 -6.96
C PHE A 48 -7.94 -12.27 -6.14
N LEU A 49 -8.00 -13.60 -6.19
CA LEU A 49 -8.95 -14.38 -5.43
C LEU A 49 -8.82 -14.11 -3.93
N TYR A 50 -7.59 -14.13 -3.39
CA TYR A 50 -7.35 -13.82 -1.98
C TYR A 50 -7.80 -12.41 -1.60
N ASN A 51 -7.50 -11.40 -2.41
CA ASN A 51 -7.90 -10.01 -2.16
C ASN A 51 -9.42 -9.82 -2.18
N ILE A 52 -10.11 -10.47 -3.12
CA ILE A 52 -11.58 -10.47 -3.19
C ILE A 52 -12.16 -11.12 -1.92
N LEU A 53 -11.67 -12.30 -1.56
CA LEU A 53 -12.14 -13.02 -0.36
C LEU A 53 -11.88 -12.24 0.92
N SER A 54 -10.70 -11.64 1.05
CA SER A 54 -10.35 -10.77 2.17
C SER A 54 -11.35 -9.60 2.30
N SER A 55 -11.68 -8.96 1.19
CA SER A 55 -12.66 -7.86 1.15
C SER A 55 -14.07 -8.34 1.52
N LEU A 56 -14.48 -9.52 1.05
CA LEU A 56 -15.77 -10.12 1.38
C LEU A 56 -15.87 -10.48 2.88
N PHE A 57 -14.82 -11.08 3.46
CA PHE A 57 -14.80 -11.36 4.90
C PHE A 57 -14.86 -10.07 5.73
N ASN A 58 -14.16 -9.01 5.31
CA ASN A 58 -14.22 -7.71 5.96
C ASN A 58 -15.63 -7.10 5.87
N ALA A 59 -16.29 -7.22 4.74
CA ALA A 59 -17.67 -6.77 4.55
C ALA A 59 -18.65 -7.54 5.46
N LEU A 60 -18.41 -8.85 5.66
CA LEU A 60 -19.18 -9.70 6.59
C LEU A 60 -18.84 -9.45 8.08
N GLY A 61 -17.94 -8.52 8.39
CA GLY A 61 -17.48 -8.25 9.76
C GLY A 61 -16.54 -9.31 10.34
N LYS A 62 -16.04 -10.25 9.52
CA LYS A 62 -15.17 -11.37 9.93
C LYS A 62 -13.69 -11.11 9.62
N SER A 63 -13.19 -9.94 9.93
CA SER A 63 -11.82 -9.49 9.60
C SER A 63 -10.69 -10.34 10.20
N ARG A 64 -10.96 -11.18 11.19
CA ARG A 64 -9.98 -12.11 11.75
C ARG A 64 -9.60 -13.23 10.78
N ILE A 65 -10.52 -13.64 9.91
CA ILE A 65 -10.29 -14.75 8.96
C ILE A 65 -9.18 -14.39 7.95
N PRO A 66 -9.26 -13.25 7.23
CA PRO A 66 -8.17 -12.81 6.35
C PRO A 66 -6.83 -12.66 7.08
N LEU A 67 -6.84 -12.17 8.33
CA LEU A 67 -5.62 -12.03 9.11
C LEU A 67 -4.94 -13.39 9.35
N TYR A 68 -5.70 -14.43 9.72
CA TYR A 68 -5.12 -15.75 9.92
C TYR A 68 -4.54 -16.35 8.62
N PHE A 69 -5.21 -16.15 7.49
CA PHE A 69 -4.68 -16.57 6.20
C PHE A 69 -3.47 -15.76 5.76
N LEU A 70 -3.39 -14.47 6.08
CA LEU A 70 -2.22 -13.67 5.83
C LEU A 70 -1.01 -14.18 6.64
N ILE A 71 -1.19 -14.41 7.94
CA ILE A 71 -0.13 -14.97 8.80
C ILE A 71 0.30 -16.34 8.28
N PHE A 72 -0.65 -17.22 7.96
CA PHE A 72 -0.37 -18.54 7.42
C PHE A 72 0.42 -18.46 6.10
N SER A 73 -0.02 -17.62 5.16
CA SER A 73 0.66 -17.41 3.88
C SER A 73 2.08 -16.88 4.06
N SER A 74 2.27 -15.90 4.95
CA SER A 74 3.59 -15.31 5.21
C SER A 74 4.55 -16.32 5.84
N LEU A 75 4.12 -17.08 6.83
CA LEU A 75 4.95 -18.11 7.45
C LEU A 75 5.28 -19.24 6.47
N LEU A 76 4.28 -19.68 5.69
CA LEU A 76 4.49 -20.69 4.66
C LEU A 76 5.46 -20.19 3.58
N ASN A 77 5.35 -18.93 3.18
CA ASN A 77 6.28 -18.34 2.20
C ASN A 77 7.73 -18.38 2.72
N VAL A 78 7.98 -17.93 3.95
CA VAL A 78 9.33 -17.98 4.55
C VAL A 78 9.90 -19.42 4.58
N VAL A 79 9.06 -20.41 4.95
CA VAL A 79 9.49 -21.82 4.97
C VAL A 79 9.79 -22.34 3.55
N LEU A 80 8.94 -21.98 2.58
CA LEU A 80 9.16 -22.40 1.19
C LEU A 80 10.32 -21.67 0.55
N ASP A 81 10.55 -20.39 0.85
CA ASP A 81 11.72 -19.64 0.41
C ASP A 81 13.01 -20.32 0.90
N TRP A 82 13.08 -20.61 2.21
CA TRP A 82 14.20 -21.35 2.76
C TRP A 82 14.39 -22.70 2.06
N TYR A 83 13.33 -23.45 1.84
CA TYR A 83 13.41 -24.78 1.21
C TYR A 83 13.84 -24.69 -0.26
N PHE A 84 13.23 -23.81 -1.07
CA PHE A 84 13.56 -23.71 -2.49
C PHE A 84 14.90 -23.03 -2.74
N VAL A 85 15.26 -22.02 -1.97
CA VAL A 85 16.48 -21.25 -2.16
C VAL A 85 17.67 -21.92 -1.46
N ALA A 86 17.57 -22.22 -0.16
CA ALA A 86 18.69 -22.73 0.62
C ALA A 86 18.89 -24.25 0.48
N VAL A 87 17.80 -25.04 0.39
CA VAL A 87 17.93 -26.51 0.31
C VAL A 87 18.01 -27.02 -1.12
N LEU A 88 17.14 -26.50 -2.01
CA LEU A 88 17.09 -26.93 -3.42
C LEU A 88 17.97 -26.08 -4.35
N HIS A 89 18.61 -25.03 -3.85
CA HIS A 89 19.51 -24.13 -4.58
C HIS A 89 18.92 -23.59 -5.89
N ARG A 90 17.61 -23.28 -5.90
CA ARG A 90 16.90 -22.80 -7.10
C ARG A 90 17.00 -21.28 -7.30
N GLY A 91 17.70 -20.54 -6.42
CA GLY A 91 17.88 -19.10 -6.55
C GLY A 91 16.58 -18.31 -6.69
N VAL A 92 16.58 -17.28 -7.53
CA VAL A 92 15.43 -16.38 -7.76
C VAL A 92 14.15 -17.08 -8.24
N PRO A 93 14.20 -18.04 -9.19
CA PRO A 93 13.00 -18.84 -9.54
C PRO A 93 12.43 -19.60 -8.34
N GLY A 94 13.26 -20.05 -7.41
CA GLY A 94 12.82 -20.71 -6.17
C GLY A 94 11.94 -19.81 -5.31
N ALA A 95 12.37 -18.57 -5.09
CA ALA A 95 11.59 -17.56 -4.37
C ALA A 95 10.25 -17.24 -5.06
N ALA A 96 10.24 -17.18 -6.41
CA ALA A 96 9.00 -17.01 -7.16
C ALA A 96 8.01 -18.16 -6.95
N TYR A 97 8.49 -19.42 -6.98
CA TYR A 97 7.66 -20.59 -6.69
C TYR A 97 7.16 -20.63 -5.25
N ALA A 98 7.98 -20.24 -4.28
CA ALA A 98 7.57 -20.15 -2.88
C ALA A 98 6.40 -19.17 -2.70
N THR A 99 6.51 -17.98 -3.28
CA THR A 99 5.44 -16.98 -3.27
C THR A 99 4.18 -17.49 -3.96
N PHE A 100 4.31 -18.07 -5.15
CA PHE A 100 3.20 -18.65 -5.92
C PHE A 100 2.44 -19.72 -5.10
N LEU A 101 3.16 -20.66 -4.50
CA LEU A 101 2.56 -21.75 -3.73
C LEU A 101 1.93 -21.26 -2.41
N ALA A 102 2.60 -20.35 -1.69
CA ALA A 102 2.06 -19.80 -0.45
C ALA A 102 0.78 -19.01 -0.69
N GLN A 103 0.74 -18.16 -1.71
CA GLN A 103 -0.45 -17.41 -2.10
C GLN A 103 -1.55 -18.32 -2.65
N GLY A 104 -1.19 -19.28 -3.51
CA GLY A 104 -2.12 -20.21 -4.10
C GLY A 104 -2.84 -21.06 -3.04
N LEU A 105 -2.09 -21.65 -2.13
CA LEU A 105 -2.65 -22.47 -1.05
C LEU A 105 -3.53 -21.62 -0.12
N SER A 106 -3.08 -20.43 0.25
CA SER A 106 -3.84 -19.50 1.11
C SER A 106 -5.16 -19.09 0.44
N ALA A 107 -5.14 -18.79 -0.87
CA ALA A 107 -6.33 -18.43 -1.62
C ALA A 107 -7.34 -19.58 -1.70
N VAL A 108 -6.88 -20.80 -1.97
CA VAL A 108 -7.75 -22.00 -2.06
C VAL A 108 -8.37 -22.32 -0.69
N LEU A 109 -7.58 -22.30 0.38
CA LEU A 109 -8.08 -22.54 1.73
C LEU A 109 -9.07 -21.45 2.18
N SER A 110 -8.75 -20.18 1.89
CA SER A 110 -9.64 -19.04 2.15
C SER A 110 -10.96 -19.18 1.40
N PHE A 111 -10.92 -19.63 0.14
CA PHE A 111 -12.13 -19.91 -0.64
C PHE A 111 -12.97 -21.03 -0.04
N GLY A 112 -12.33 -22.12 0.41
CA GLY A 112 -13.02 -23.19 1.12
C GLY A 112 -13.75 -22.71 2.37
N VAL A 113 -13.10 -21.90 3.20
CA VAL A 113 -13.73 -21.30 4.39
C VAL A 113 -14.86 -20.34 3.98
N PHE A 114 -14.69 -19.57 2.92
CA PHE A 114 -15.74 -18.69 2.41
C PHE A 114 -16.99 -19.46 1.99
N LEU A 115 -16.84 -20.59 1.29
CA LEU A 115 -17.98 -21.47 0.93
C LEU A 115 -18.70 -22.03 2.16
N LEU A 116 -17.95 -22.38 3.22
CA LEU A 116 -18.55 -22.84 4.47
C LEU A 116 -19.33 -21.71 5.17
N GLU A 117 -18.83 -20.49 5.14
CA GLU A 117 -19.54 -19.34 5.71
C GLU A 117 -20.79 -18.96 4.90
N LEU A 118 -20.75 -19.07 3.57
CA LEU A 118 -21.93 -18.85 2.72
C LEU A 118 -23.08 -19.80 3.06
N ARG A 119 -22.77 -21.06 3.34
CA ARG A 119 -23.79 -22.06 3.75
C ARG A 119 -24.51 -21.72 5.05
N ARG A 120 -23.95 -20.84 5.86
CA ARG A 120 -24.54 -20.38 7.13
C ARG A 120 -25.50 -19.19 6.97
N ILE A 121 -25.60 -18.62 5.76
CA ILE A 121 -26.46 -17.48 5.46
C ILE A 121 -27.73 -18.01 4.79
N PRO A 122 -28.91 -18.01 5.48
CA PRO A 122 -30.14 -18.67 4.99
C PRO A 122 -30.74 -18.03 3.74
N GLU A 123 -30.41 -16.78 3.44
CA GLU A 123 -31.11 -15.96 2.42
C GLU A 123 -30.47 -15.98 1.01
N LEU A 124 -29.48 -16.84 0.77
CA LEU A 124 -28.78 -16.93 -0.52
C LEU A 124 -29.63 -17.60 -1.65
N SER A 125 -30.94 -17.68 -1.53
CA SER A 125 -31.80 -18.43 -2.44
C SER A 125 -32.10 -17.77 -3.81
N ASN A 126 -31.65 -16.55 -4.07
CA ASN A 126 -32.09 -15.75 -5.22
C ASN A 126 -31.09 -15.64 -6.38
N GLY A 127 -30.49 -16.76 -6.80
CA GLY A 127 -29.66 -16.84 -8.01
C GLY A 127 -28.22 -16.39 -7.82
N LEU A 128 -27.31 -17.07 -8.54
CA LEU A 128 -25.87 -16.87 -8.45
C LEU A 128 -25.36 -15.57 -9.09
N PHE A 129 -26.17 -14.89 -9.91
CA PHE A 129 -25.75 -13.70 -10.65
C PHE A 129 -26.91 -12.72 -10.84
N ARG A 130 -26.68 -11.46 -10.49
CA ARG A 130 -27.58 -10.35 -10.74
C ARG A 130 -26.85 -9.22 -11.47
N PHE A 131 -27.29 -8.90 -12.68
CA PHE A 131 -26.68 -7.85 -13.49
C PHE A 131 -26.76 -6.45 -12.82
N GLY A 132 -27.82 -6.20 -12.04
CA GLY A 132 -27.96 -4.97 -11.26
C GLY A 132 -26.85 -4.77 -10.24
N GLU A 133 -26.50 -5.83 -9.50
CA GLU A 133 -25.41 -5.84 -8.52
C GLU A 133 -24.05 -5.63 -9.21
N LEU A 134 -23.78 -6.33 -10.31
CA LEU A 134 -22.56 -6.12 -11.09
C LEU A 134 -22.44 -4.66 -11.57
N ARG A 135 -23.52 -4.07 -12.05
CA ARG A 135 -23.55 -2.66 -12.49
C ARG A 135 -23.24 -1.71 -11.32
N ALA A 136 -23.82 -1.96 -10.15
CA ALA A 136 -23.56 -1.16 -8.95
C ALA A 136 -22.09 -1.27 -8.51
N MET A 137 -21.53 -2.49 -8.48
CA MET A 137 -20.12 -2.72 -8.18
C MET A 137 -19.19 -2.03 -9.19
N THR A 138 -19.46 -2.14 -10.48
CA THR A 138 -18.65 -1.53 -11.54
C THR A 138 -18.67 0.00 -11.44
N ARG A 139 -19.82 0.60 -11.11
CA ARG A 139 -19.96 2.04 -10.92
C ARG A 139 -19.06 2.59 -9.81
N VAL A 140 -18.73 1.78 -8.80
CA VAL A 140 -17.83 2.16 -7.71
C VAL A 140 -16.38 1.76 -8.03
N ALA A 141 -16.20 0.56 -8.59
CA ALA A 141 -14.87 0.02 -8.85
C ALA A 141 -14.13 0.78 -9.96
N LEU A 142 -14.78 1.08 -11.08
CA LEU A 142 -14.13 1.71 -12.23
C LEU A 142 -13.53 3.09 -11.91
N PRO A 143 -14.24 4.04 -11.26
CA PRO A 143 -13.64 5.29 -10.84
C PRO A 143 -12.48 5.11 -9.85
N SER A 144 -12.58 4.12 -8.94
CA SER A 144 -11.52 3.83 -7.97
C SER A 144 -10.26 3.26 -8.65
N ILE A 145 -10.42 2.40 -9.66
CA ILE A 145 -9.30 1.87 -10.46
C ILE A 145 -8.63 3.01 -11.23
N LEU A 146 -9.40 3.82 -11.94
CA LEU A 146 -8.88 4.97 -12.71
C LEU A 146 -8.16 5.96 -11.79
N GLN A 147 -8.70 6.25 -10.62
CA GLN A 147 -8.06 7.10 -9.63
C GLN A 147 -6.72 6.51 -9.16
N GLN A 148 -6.68 5.22 -8.82
CA GLN A 148 -5.44 4.57 -8.37
C GLN A 148 -4.38 4.54 -9.48
N SER A 149 -4.78 4.27 -10.72
CA SER A 149 -3.88 4.33 -11.89
C SER A 149 -3.32 5.73 -12.09
N THR A 150 -4.17 6.76 -11.98
CA THR A 150 -3.75 8.17 -12.09
C THR A 150 -2.77 8.54 -10.99
N VAL A 151 -2.99 8.09 -9.75
CA VAL A 151 -2.06 8.30 -8.63
C VAL A 151 -0.71 7.64 -8.93
N SER A 152 -0.69 6.40 -9.42
CA SER A 152 0.54 5.70 -9.78
C SER A 152 1.32 6.43 -10.90
N ILE A 153 0.64 6.87 -11.95
CA ILE A 153 1.26 7.67 -13.03
C ILE A 153 1.84 8.98 -12.47
N GLY A 154 1.09 9.67 -11.61
CA GLY A 154 1.58 10.91 -11.01
C GLY A 154 2.80 10.71 -10.12
N MET A 155 2.88 9.60 -9.40
CA MET A 155 4.09 9.25 -8.63
C MET A 155 5.28 8.97 -9.56
N MET A 156 5.08 8.34 -10.72
CA MET A 156 6.13 8.18 -11.74
C MET A 156 6.61 9.52 -12.29
N LEU A 157 5.71 10.49 -12.50
CA LEU A 157 6.08 11.84 -12.91
C LEU A 157 6.92 12.56 -11.86
N VAL A 158 6.54 12.46 -10.58
CA VAL A 158 7.34 13.00 -9.46
C VAL A 158 8.73 12.34 -9.42
N GLN A 159 8.79 11.01 -9.56
CA GLN A 159 10.05 10.27 -9.63
C GLN A 159 10.93 10.73 -10.79
N SER A 160 10.33 11.01 -11.96
CA SER A 160 11.05 11.53 -13.13
C SER A 160 11.68 12.91 -12.86
N VAL A 161 11.03 13.77 -12.08
CA VAL A 161 11.61 15.05 -11.65
C VAL A 161 12.85 14.82 -10.78
N VAL A 162 12.75 13.91 -9.79
CA VAL A 162 13.89 13.59 -8.91
C VAL A 162 15.07 13.00 -9.69
N ASN A 163 14.81 12.18 -10.71
CA ASN A 163 15.86 11.61 -11.57
C ASN A 163 16.74 12.70 -12.21
N GLY A 164 16.18 13.88 -12.49
CA GLY A 164 16.91 15.01 -13.05
C GLY A 164 17.97 15.61 -12.12
N PHE A 165 17.95 15.30 -10.82
CA PHE A 165 18.90 15.83 -9.82
C PHE A 165 20.11 14.91 -9.57
N GLY A 166 20.19 13.77 -10.26
CA GLY A 166 21.33 12.86 -10.17
C GLY A 166 21.05 11.60 -9.36
N THR A 167 21.92 10.61 -9.55
CA THR A 167 21.74 9.25 -9.01
C THR A 167 21.82 9.19 -7.49
N GLN A 168 22.64 10.01 -6.88
CA GLN A 168 22.85 10.04 -5.42
C GLN A 168 21.60 10.55 -4.70
N ILE A 169 21.04 11.66 -5.18
CA ILE A 169 19.78 12.23 -4.65
C ILE A 169 18.62 11.25 -4.89
N LEU A 170 18.56 10.66 -6.08
CA LEU A 170 17.54 9.64 -6.40
C LEU A 170 17.60 8.44 -5.47
N ALA A 171 18.78 7.93 -5.16
CA ALA A 171 18.97 6.80 -4.25
C ALA A 171 18.47 7.14 -2.83
N GLY A 172 18.89 8.30 -2.27
CA GLY A 172 18.45 8.77 -0.96
C GLY A 172 16.92 8.99 -0.90
N PHE A 173 16.36 9.66 -1.92
CA PHE A 173 14.91 9.85 -2.04
C PHE A 173 14.15 8.52 -2.12
N SER A 174 14.62 7.59 -2.94
CA SER A 174 13.95 6.29 -3.14
C SER A 174 13.96 5.44 -1.87
N ALA A 175 15.08 5.43 -1.13
CA ALA A 175 15.17 4.76 0.16
C ALA A 175 14.20 5.38 1.18
N ALA A 176 14.18 6.71 1.28
CA ALA A 176 13.25 7.42 2.18
C ALA A 176 11.77 7.21 1.80
N ALA A 177 11.43 7.20 0.50
CA ALA A 177 10.08 6.93 0.02
C ALA A 177 9.61 5.49 0.34
N ARG A 178 10.52 4.50 0.34
CA ARG A 178 10.21 3.14 0.80
C ARG A 178 9.88 3.10 2.29
N ILE A 179 10.65 3.82 3.11
CA ILE A 179 10.40 3.93 4.55
C ILE A 179 9.07 4.66 4.80
N GLU A 180 8.81 5.78 4.11
CA GLU A 180 7.53 6.48 4.16
C GLU A 180 6.36 5.52 3.85
N SER A 181 6.47 4.72 2.80
CA SER A 181 5.45 3.75 2.42
C SER A 181 5.15 2.76 3.54
N LEU A 182 6.17 2.27 4.26
CA LEU A 182 5.98 1.40 5.43
C LEU A 182 5.30 2.13 6.59
N CYS A 183 5.67 3.39 6.83
CA CYS A 183 5.04 4.22 7.86
C CYS A 183 3.57 4.54 7.57
N ILE A 184 3.15 4.56 6.30
CA ILE A 184 1.76 4.80 5.89
C ILE A 184 0.87 3.57 6.07
N VAL A 185 1.42 2.35 6.10
CA VAL A 185 0.63 1.09 6.19
C VAL A 185 -0.36 1.08 7.36
N PRO A 186 0.01 1.46 8.60
CA PRO A 186 -0.95 1.52 9.71
C PRO A 186 -2.10 2.50 9.45
N MET A 187 -1.83 3.65 8.81
CA MET A 187 -2.85 4.64 8.46
C MET A 187 -3.82 4.11 7.41
N ALA A 188 -3.30 3.39 6.42
CA ALA A 188 -4.10 2.71 5.41
C ALA A 188 -5.00 1.63 6.03
N ALA A 189 -4.50 0.87 7.00
CA ALA A 189 -5.28 -0.12 7.74
C ALA A 189 -6.44 0.52 8.51
N ILE A 190 -6.19 1.64 9.21
CA ILE A 190 -7.24 2.41 9.91
C ILE A 190 -8.28 2.94 8.91
N SER A 191 -7.84 3.49 7.76
CA SER A 191 -8.73 3.96 6.70
C SER A 191 -9.64 2.85 6.17
N ASN A 192 -9.09 1.66 5.92
CA ASN A 192 -9.84 0.49 5.44
C ASN A 192 -10.85 -0.01 6.48
N ALA A 193 -10.44 -0.06 7.75
CA ALA A 193 -11.33 -0.42 8.86
C ALA A 193 -12.48 0.59 8.99
N LEU A 194 -12.19 1.88 8.89
CA LEU A 194 -13.18 2.94 8.98
C LEU A 194 -14.13 2.93 7.77
N SER A 195 -13.64 2.57 6.58
CA SER A 195 -14.47 2.37 5.39
C SER A 195 -15.49 1.24 5.60
N SER A 196 -15.03 0.08 6.05
CA SER A 196 -15.90 -1.06 6.37
C SER A 196 -16.90 -0.73 7.48
N TYR A 197 -16.44 -0.07 8.54
CA TYR A 197 -17.28 0.38 9.65
C TYR A 197 -18.37 1.35 9.18
N THR A 198 -18.02 2.29 8.31
CA THR A 198 -18.96 3.27 7.74
C THR A 198 -20.01 2.56 6.88
N ALA A 199 -19.59 1.68 5.97
CA ALA A 199 -20.50 0.94 5.11
C ALA A 199 -21.49 0.09 5.91
N GLN A 200 -21.01 -0.62 6.95
CA GLN A 200 -21.85 -1.44 7.83
C GLN A 200 -22.87 -0.60 8.62
N ASN A 201 -22.48 0.58 9.14
CA ASN A 201 -23.37 1.42 9.90
C ASN A 201 -24.41 2.13 9.01
N ILE A 202 -24.05 2.53 7.78
CA ILE A 202 -25.00 3.06 6.80
C ILE A 202 -25.99 1.96 6.38
N GLY A 203 -25.50 0.75 6.08
CA GLY A 203 -26.35 -0.39 5.74
C GLY A 203 -27.29 -0.81 6.87
N ALA A 204 -26.90 -0.60 8.13
CA ALA A 204 -27.74 -0.83 9.32
C ALA A 204 -28.66 0.36 9.65
N GLU A 205 -28.72 1.40 8.82
CA GLU A 205 -29.46 2.64 9.04
C GLU A 205 -29.09 3.39 10.33
N LYS A 206 -27.79 3.29 10.73
CA LYS A 206 -27.23 3.93 11.93
C LYS A 206 -26.04 4.84 11.62
N PRO A 207 -26.16 5.82 10.68
CA PRO A 207 -25.07 6.68 10.27
C PRO A 207 -24.54 7.58 11.40
N GLU A 208 -25.33 7.79 12.47
CA GLU A 208 -24.94 8.55 13.66
C GLU A 208 -23.78 7.91 14.45
N ARG A 209 -23.46 6.63 14.21
CA ARG A 209 -22.33 5.96 14.82
C ARG A 209 -21.00 6.28 14.13
N VAL A 210 -21.02 6.65 12.85
CA VAL A 210 -19.80 6.92 12.07
C VAL A 210 -18.91 8.00 12.71
N PRO A 211 -19.44 9.13 13.25
CA PRO A 211 -18.59 10.08 13.96
C PRO A 211 -17.90 9.53 15.20
N GLN A 212 -18.43 8.49 15.83
CA GLN A 212 -17.77 7.82 16.97
C GLN A 212 -16.56 7.02 16.49
N GLY A 213 -16.73 6.24 15.42
CA GLY A 213 -15.64 5.53 14.76
C GLY A 213 -14.55 6.48 14.25
N TYR A 214 -14.94 7.61 13.65
CA TYR A 214 -14.00 8.65 13.20
C TYR A 214 -13.17 9.21 14.37
N ARG A 215 -13.78 9.51 15.51
CA ARG A 215 -13.05 9.98 16.70
C ARG A 215 -12.09 8.94 17.24
N ALA A 216 -12.49 7.67 17.27
CA ALA A 216 -11.62 6.57 17.69
C ALA A 216 -10.43 6.41 16.73
N ALA A 217 -10.69 6.41 15.42
CA ALA A 217 -9.66 6.35 14.39
C ALA A 217 -8.65 7.49 14.52
N ASN A 218 -9.12 8.73 14.72
CA ASN A 218 -8.23 9.90 14.89
C ASN A 218 -7.34 9.79 16.12
N ARG A 219 -7.83 9.24 17.24
CA ARG A 219 -6.99 8.99 18.43
C ARG A 219 -5.87 7.99 18.13
N MET A 220 -6.20 6.90 17.42
CA MET A 220 -5.20 5.91 16.98
C MET A 220 -4.19 6.53 16.02
N ILE A 221 -4.63 7.34 15.07
CA ILE A 221 -3.78 8.06 14.12
C ILE A 221 -2.78 8.94 14.86
N VAL A 222 -3.24 9.77 15.79
CA VAL A 222 -2.36 10.65 16.57
C VAL A 222 -1.32 9.83 17.35
N LEU A 223 -1.75 8.76 18.03
CA LEU A 223 -0.82 7.91 18.79
C LEU A 223 0.25 7.29 17.87
N ILE A 224 -0.15 6.71 16.75
CA ILE A 224 0.77 6.07 15.80
C ILE A 224 1.67 7.11 15.14
N SER A 225 1.12 8.27 14.74
CA SER A 225 1.91 9.34 14.11
C SER A 225 2.98 9.89 15.05
N VAL A 226 2.64 10.10 16.33
CA VAL A 226 3.61 10.55 17.34
C VAL A 226 4.69 9.49 17.54
N LEU A 227 4.30 8.21 17.64
CA LEU A 227 5.27 7.11 17.76
C LEU A 227 6.20 7.05 16.56
N LEU A 228 5.67 7.11 15.34
CA LEU A 228 6.47 7.10 14.11
C LEU A 228 7.39 8.32 14.01
N CYS A 229 6.90 9.51 14.35
CA CYS A 229 7.69 10.73 14.38
C CYS A 229 8.87 10.59 15.33
N VAL A 230 8.63 10.14 16.57
CA VAL A 230 9.70 9.93 17.57
C VAL A 230 10.70 8.87 17.09
N LEU A 231 10.23 7.76 16.53
CA LEU A 231 11.12 6.71 16.00
C LEU A 231 11.99 7.24 14.86
N LEU A 232 11.43 8.00 13.92
CA LEU A 232 12.20 8.56 12.82
C LEU A 232 13.17 9.63 13.29
N GLU A 233 12.80 10.49 14.24
CA GLU A 233 13.73 11.51 14.78
C GLU A 233 14.90 10.88 15.54
N LEU A 234 14.67 9.81 16.30
CA LEU A 234 15.72 9.16 17.09
C LEU A 234 16.59 8.21 16.26
N PHE A 235 16.01 7.54 15.27
CA PHE A 235 16.65 6.43 14.56
C PHE A 235 16.74 6.64 13.05
N ARG A 236 16.59 7.88 12.52
CA ARG A 236 16.61 8.14 11.06
C ARG A 236 17.86 7.61 10.36
N THR A 237 19.06 7.85 10.94
CA THR A 237 20.33 7.40 10.36
C THR A 237 20.42 5.87 10.25
N PRO A 238 20.23 5.07 11.31
CA PRO A 238 20.24 3.62 11.17
C PRO A 238 19.09 3.10 10.32
N ILE A 239 17.90 3.74 10.34
CA ILE A 239 16.77 3.31 9.51
C ILE A 239 17.09 3.53 8.03
N ILE A 240 17.59 4.72 7.63
CA ILE A 240 17.90 4.98 6.23
C ILE A 240 19.04 4.08 5.74
N ALA A 241 20.05 3.81 6.58
CA ALA A 241 21.15 2.94 6.24
C ALA A 241 20.74 1.49 5.92
N MET A 242 19.63 1.01 6.48
CA MET A 242 19.08 -0.32 6.14
C MET A 242 18.53 -0.42 4.72
N PHE A 243 18.28 0.70 4.07
CA PHE A 243 17.68 0.78 2.72
C PHE A 243 18.65 1.34 1.68
N LEU A 244 19.89 1.63 2.09
CA LEU A 244 20.96 2.11 1.22
C LEU A 244 22.01 1.01 1.03
N ASP A 245 22.80 1.15 -0.03
CA ASP A 245 23.90 0.25 -0.34
C ASP A 245 25.00 0.24 0.72
N ALA A 246 25.92 -0.72 0.66
CA ALA A 246 26.96 -0.94 1.67
C ALA A 246 27.92 0.27 1.88
N ALA A 247 28.03 1.16 0.90
CA ALA A 247 28.86 2.37 0.99
C ALA A 247 28.17 3.57 0.33
N PRO A 248 27.07 4.11 0.91
CA PRO A 248 26.35 5.22 0.32
C PRO A 248 27.21 6.50 0.39
N SER A 249 27.02 7.39 -0.60
CA SER A 249 27.66 8.71 -0.51
C SER A 249 27.06 9.53 0.63
N PRO A 250 27.79 10.47 1.23
CA PRO A 250 27.27 11.36 2.26
C PRO A 250 26.04 12.14 1.79
N GLU A 251 25.98 12.51 0.52
CA GLU A 251 24.85 13.20 -0.10
C GLU A 251 23.59 12.33 -0.16
N THR A 252 23.74 11.05 -0.49
CA THR A 252 22.64 10.06 -0.49
C THR A 252 22.02 9.92 0.89
N VAL A 253 22.85 9.77 1.93
CA VAL A 253 22.40 9.66 3.32
C VAL A 253 21.70 10.95 3.76
N ALA A 254 22.33 12.10 3.52
CA ALA A 254 21.78 13.41 3.90
C ALA A 254 20.42 13.66 3.24
N THR A 255 20.27 13.35 1.95
CA THR A 255 18.98 13.48 1.24
C THR A 255 17.90 12.63 1.89
N GLY A 256 18.19 11.36 2.18
CA GLY A 256 17.23 10.46 2.83
C GLY A 256 16.86 10.92 4.25
N GLU A 257 17.84 11.35 5.04
CA GLU A 257 17.60 11.85 6.40
C GLU A 257 16.77 13.14 6.41
N HIS A 258 17.08 14.10 5.54
CA HIS A 258 16.31 15.34 5.43
C HIS A 258 14.86 15.08 5.04
N TYR A 259 14.64 14.18 4.09
CA TYR A 259 13.29 13.77 3.71
C TYR A 259 12.53 13.15 4.88
N LEU A 260 13.11 12.15 5.56
CA LEU A 260 12.45 11.45 6.67
C LEU A 260 12.17 12.38 7.86
N GLN A 261 13.12 13.25 8.20
CA GLN A 261 12.97 14.23 9.25
C GLN A 261 11.79 15.15 8.95
N PHE A 262 11.72 15.68 7.73
CA PHE A 262 10.65 16.58 7.34
C PHE A 262 9.30 15.87 7.33
N ILE A 263 9.17 14.73 6.66
CA ILE A 263 7.88 14.06 6.46
C ILE A 263 7.32 13.49 7.77
N GLY A 264 8.18 13.12 8.71
CA GLY A 264 7.82 12.57 10.01
C GLY A 264 6.82 13.43 10.79
N PHE A 265 6.97 14.75 10.72
CA PHE A 265 6.06 15.70 11.39
C PHE A 265 4.67 15.74 10.76
N PHE A 266 4.52 15.27 9.53
CA PHE A 266 3.27 15.37 8.77
C PHE A 266 2.46 14.07 8.72
N PHE A 267 2.88 13.00 9.40
CA PHE A 267 2.12 11.74 9.41
C PHE A 267 0.72 11.88 10.01
N CYS A 268 0.48 12.83 10.92
CA CYS A 268 -0.87 13.12 11.37
C CYS A 268 -1.78 13.60 10.22
N PHE A 269 -1.26 14.43 9.31
CA PHE A 269 -2.06 14.97 8.20
C PHE A 269 -2.47 13.88 7.21
N ILE A 270 -1.53 12.98 6.82
CA ILE A 270 -1.90 11.86 5.96
C ILE A 270 -2.88 10.92 6.67
N GLY A 271 -2.71 10.67 7.96
CA GLY A 271 -3.62 9.85 8.74
C GLY A 271 -5.05 10.42 8.78
N PHE A 272 -5.20 11.70 9.08
CA PHE A 272 -6.51 12.38 9.08
C PHE A 272 -7.15 12.40 7.70
N LYS A 273 -6.35 12.69 6.65
CA LYS A 273 -6.79 12.60 5.26
C LYS A 273 -7.32 11.21 4.94
N MET A 274 -6.56 10.16 5.27
CA MET A 274 -6.94 8.78 4.98
C MET A 274 -8.16 8.33 5.77
N ALA A 275 -8.35 8.82 7.00
CA ALA A 275 -9.54 8.52 7.79
C ALA A 275 -10.82 9.07 7.15
N VAL A 276 -10.80 10.33 6.71
CA VAL A 276 -11.95 10.94 6.03
C VAL A 276 -12.21 10.28 4.69
N ASP A 277 -11.17 10.00 3.92
CA ASP A 277 -11.25 9.25 2.66
C ASP A 277 -11.88 7.87 2.86
N GLY A 278 -11.54 7.19 3.97
CA GLY A 278 -12.16 5.93 4.36
C GLY A 278 -13.67 6.06 4.57
N ILE A 279 -14.14 7.12 5.26
CA ILE A 279 -15.56 7.37 5.46
C ILE A 279 -16.28 7.62 4.11
N LEU A 280 -15.74 8.50 3.26
CA LEU A 280 -16.35 8.82 1.98
C LEU A 280 -16.44 7.59 1.08
N ARG A 281 -15.38 6.78 1.04
CA ARG A 281 -15.36 5.52 0.30
C ARG A 281 -16.37 4.52 0.86
N GLY A 282 -16.42 4.34 2.17
CA GLY A 282 -17.37 3.45 2.83
C GLY A 282 -18.83 3.88 2.70
N ALA A 283 -19.07 5.18 2.55
CA ALA A 283 -20.39 5.73 2.25
C ALA A 283 -20.79 5.66 0.76
N GLY A 284 -19.90 5.17 -0.12
CA GLY A 284 -20.11 5.16 -1.57
C GLY A 284 -19.99 6.55 -2.21
N ASP A 285 -19.46 7.55 -1.51
CA ASP A 285 -19.23 8.90 -2.06
C ASP A 285 -17.91 8.98 -2.85
N VAL A 286 -17.80 8.12 -3.86
CA VAL A 286 -16.60 7.96 -4.68
C VAL A 286 -16.23 9.26 -5.41
N LYS A 287 -17.23 10.07 -5.80
CA LYS A 287 -16.99 11.31 -6.54
C LYS A 287 -16.10 12.29 -5.74
N MET A 288 -16.47 12.58 -4.49
CA MET A 288 -15.71 13.53 -3.68
C MET A 288 -14.37 12.98 -3.24
N PHE A 289 -14.31 11.69 -2.91
CA PHE A 289 -13.07 10.97 -2.67
C PHE A 289 -12.10 11.10 -3.86
N THR A 290 -12.58 10.88 -5.09
CA THR A 290 -11.76 10.98 -6.30
C THR A 290 -11.27 12.42 -6.53
N ILE A 291 -12.15 13.42 -6.43
CA ILE A 291 -11.79 14.84 -6.63
C ILE A 291 -10.68 15.24 -5.64
N ALA A 292 -10.84 14.93 -4.36
CA ALA A 292 -9.85 15.29 -3.34
C ALA A 292 -8.47 14.64 -3.62
N ASN A 293 -8.45 13.38 -4.05
CA ASN A 293 -7.21 12.69 -4.38
C ASN A 293 -6.57 13.21 -5.68
N LEU A 294 -7.35 13.57 -6.68
CA LEU A 294 -6.83 14.19 -7.91
C LEU A 294 -6.23 15.59 -7.64
N VAL A 295 -6.86 16.39 -6.78
CA VAL A 295 -6.32 17.70 -6.37
C VAL A 295 -4.99 17.51 -5.62
N ASN A 296 -4.91 16.56 -4.68
CA ASN A 296 -3.67 16.20 -4.01
C ASN A 296 -2.56 15.85 -5.03
N LEU A 297 -2.86 14.98 -5.98
CA LEU A 297 -1.92 14.57 -7.00
C LEU A 297 -1.49 15.74 -7.89
N ALA A 298 -2.44 16.56 -8.34
CA ALA A 298 -2.15 17.74 -9.16
C ALA A 298 -1.21 18.70 -8.45
N ILE A 299 -1.44 18.99 -7.16
CA ILE A 299 -0.56 19.84 -6.35
C ILE A 299 0.85 19.23 -6.30
N ARG A 300 0.98 17.94 -6.01
CA ARG A 300 2.30 17.28 -5.91
C ARG A 300 3.06 17.31 -7.24
N VAL A 301 2.40 16.97 -8.33
CA VAL A 301 3.04 16.96 -9.66
C VAL A 301 3.39 18.37 -10.12
N LEU A 302 2.46 19.33 -10.02
CA LEU A 302 2.68 20.69 -10.49
C LEU A 302 3.76 21.40 -9.66
N LEU A 303 3.73 21.31 -8.33
CA LEU A 303 4.78 21.92 -7.49
C LEU A 303 6.14 21.27 -7.76
N SER A 304 6.21 19.94 -7.87
CA SER A 304 7.45 19.27 -8.19
C SER A 304 7.97 19.68 -9.56
N TRP A 305 7.14 19.68 -10.59
CA TRP A 305 7.56 19.96 -11.96
C TRP A 305 7.93 21.43 -12.19
N LEU A 306 7.15 22.38 -11.66
CA LEU A 306 7.36 23.81 -11.87
C LEU A 306 8.41 24.41 -10.94
N CYS A 307 8.46 23.96 -9.69
CA CYS A 307 9.25 24.61 -8.67
C CYS A 307 10.59 23.90 -8.38
N ALA A 308 10.72 22.60 -8.59
CA ALA A 308 11.97 21.89 -8.33
C ALA A 308 13.15 22.41 -9.18
N PRO A 309 13.01 22.79 -10.46
CA PRO A 309 14.09 23.37 -11.23
C PRO A 309 14.58 24.73 -10.69
N LEU A 310 13.73 25.46 -9.95
CA LEU A 310 14.03 26.80 -9.43
C LEU A 310 14.53 26.77 -7.99
N TRP A 311 13.99 25.89 -7.14
CA TRP A 311 14.20 25.89 -5.69
C TRP A 311 14.88 24.62 -5.18
N GLY A 312 15.25 23.71 -6.08
CA GLY A 312 15.92 22.48 -5.73
C GLY A 312 14.97 21.32 -5.46
N VAL A 313 15.56 20.14 -5.27
CA VAL A 313 14.81 18.87 -5.11
C VAL A 313 13.93 18.82 -3.86
N GLU A 314 14.25 19.62 -2.85
CA GLU A 314 13.50 19.62 -1.58
C GLU A 314 12.03 20.00 -1.75
N ILE A 315 11.70 20.78 -2.77
CA ILE A 315 10.31 21.15 -3.07
C ILE A 315 9.44 19.91 -3.37
N VAL A 316 10.05 18.83 -3.83
CA VAL A 316 9.34 17.59 -4.15
C VAL A 316 8.69 17.00 -2.89
N TRP A 317 9.45 16.95 -1.79
CA TRP A 317 8.86 16.44 -0.54
C TRP A 317 8.08 17.51 0.23
N TYR A 318 8.36 18.81 0.05
CA TYR A 318 7.51 19.88 0.60
C TYR A 318 6.11 19.88 -0.05
N ALA A 319 5.99 19.50 -1.30
CA ALA A 319 4.71 19.38 -2.00
C ALA A 319 3.81 18.25 -1.42
N VAL A 320 4.40 17.25 -0.76
CA VAL A 320 3.66 16.09 -0.25
C VAL A 320 2.65 16.49 0.85
N PRO A 321 3.06 17.15 1.96
CA PRO A 321 2.12 17.58 2.98
C PRO A 321 1.11 18.63 2.49
N VAL A 322 1.51 19.48 1.55
CA VAL A 322 0.59 20.46 0.94
C VAL A 322 -0.53 19.74 0.21
N GLY A 323 -0.21 18.71 -0.57
CA GLY A 323 -1.20 17.85 -1.22
C GLY A 323 -2.11 17.12 -0.22
N TRP A 324 -1.54 16.57 0.86
CA TRP A 324 -2.32 15.91 1.92
C TRP A 324 -3.27 16.87 2.61
N LEU A 325 -2.81 18.08 2.91
CA LEU A 325 -3.63 19.11 3.55
C LEU A 325 -4.78 19.54 2.65
N ALA A 326 -4.52 19.79 1.37
CA ALA A 326 -5.56 20.15 0.40
C ALA A 326 -6.62 19.04 0.29
N ASN A 327 -6.20 17.78 0.15
CA ASN A 327 -7.12 16.65 0.16
C ASN A 327 -7.95 16.60 1.45
N PHE A 328 -7.27 16.70 2.60
CA PHE A 328 -7.96 16.67 3.91
C PHE A 328 -9.01 17.77 4.02
N VAL A 329 -8.67 19.01 3.64
CA VAL A 329 -9.60 20.14 3.70
C VAL A 329 -10.83 19.88 2.82
N ILE A 330 -10.64 19.41 1.59
CA ILE A 330 -11.74 19.12 0.64
C ILE A 330 -12.61 17.98 1.19
N SER A 331 -12.00 16.87 1.56
CA SER A 331 -12.71 15.67 2.06
C SER A 331 -13.42 15.97 3.38
N PHE A 332 -12.78 16.70 4.30
CA PHE A 332 -13.35 17.04 5.60
C PHE A 332 -14.48 18.08 5.50
N ALA A 333 -14.34 19.09 4.64
CA ALA A 333 -15.41 20.03 4.36
C ALA A 333 -16.65 19.30 3.85
N HIS A 334 -16.46 18.36 2.93
CA HIS A 334 -17.56 17.54 2.42
C HIS A 334 -18.13 16.61 3.51
N TYR A 335 -17.30 15.96 4.31
CA TYR A 335 -17.75 15.17 5.47
C TYR A 335 -18.65 15.97 6.41
N ARG A 336 -18.29 17.25 6.69
CA ARG A 336 -19.05 18.15 7.56
C ARG A 336 -20.42 18.51 7.02
N THR A 337 -20.64 18.47 5.70
CA THR A 337 -21.98 18.72 5.11
C THR A 337 -23.00 17.64 5.45
N GLY A 338 -22.55 16.45 5.86
CA GLY A 338 -23.43 15.32 6.13
C GLY A 338 -24.04 14.63 4.91
N LYS A 339 -23.80 15.14 3.70
CA LYS A 339 -24.38 14.60 2.44
C LYS A 339 -24.02 13.15 2.16
N TRP A 340 -22.89 12.66 2.71
CA TRP A 340 -22.47 11.28 2.62
C TRP A 340 -23.42 10.29 3.32
N LYS A 341 -24.24 10.76 4.30
CA LYS A 341 -25.21 9.94 5.04
C LYS A 341 -26.40 9.52 4.18
N GLU A 342 -26.74 10.31 3.16
CA GLU A 342 -27.90 10.13 2.31
C GLU A 342 -27.60 9.28 1.07
N LYS A 343 -26.33 8.98 0.82
CA LYS A 343 -25.94 8.16 -0.33
C LYS A 343 -26.24 6.70 -0.02
N ARG A 344 -27.37 6.21 -0.55
CA ARG A 344 -27.63 4.78 -0.65
C ARG A 344 -26.80 4.23 -1.82
N ILE A 345 -26.01 3.19 -1.56
CA ILE A 345 -25.43 2.37 -2.63
C ILE A 345 -26.62 1.60 -3.22
N ALA A 346 -27.21 2.18 -4.27
CA ALA A 346 -28.33 1.58 -5.00
C ALA A 346 -27.78 0.64 -6.08
#